data_5e97bb729a6995e0aa9edaa981a450f3
#
_entry.id   5e97bb729a6995e0aa9edaa981a450f3
#
_cell.length_a   1.000
_cell.length_b   1.000
_cell.length_c   1.000
_cell.angle_alpha   90.00
_cell.angle_beta   90.00
_cell.angle_gamma   90.00
#
_symmetry.space_group_name_H-M   'P 1'
#
loop_
_entity.id
_entity.type
_entity.pdbx_description
1 polymer ?
#
loop_
_entity_poly.entity_id
_entity_poly.type
_entity_poly.pdbx_seq_one_letter_code
_entity_poly.pdbx_strand_id
1 'polypeptide(L)'
;MANSFVNKKVDLTSTSATTLYTVPSATTAIIKSILVSEDSGNADTITVTITDTSDAVFSVFKTKSISANGTTELLTAPLVLQESEVLKVTAATANRLHVVLSALESKPREVTT
;
A
#
# COMPACT_ATOMS: atom_id res chain seq x y z
N MET A 1 22.42 -8.62 -6.88
CA MET A 1 21.05 -8.22 -6.47
C MET A 1 21.12 -6.91 -5.71
N ALA A 2 20.35 -5.95 -6.10
CA ALA A 2 20.29 -4.66 -5.43
C ALA A 2 18.99 -4.59 -4.62
N ASN A 3 19.11 -4.26 -3.35
CA ASN A 3 17.96 -4.11 -2.45
C ASN A 3 17.89 -2.66 -2.00
N SER A 4 16.68 -2.14 -1.96
CA SER A 4 16.43 -0.77 -1.48
C SER A 4 15.21 -0.76 -0.58
N PHE A 5 15.32 -0.08 0.55
CA PHE A 5 14.15 0.20 1.36
C PHE A 5 13.49 1.47 0.85
N VAL A 6 12.18 1.41 0.66
CA VAL A 6 11.41 2.56 0.17
C VAL A 6 10.20 2.77 1.04
N ASN A 7 9.71 4.02 1.09
CA ASN A 7 8.39 4.29 1.64
C ASN A 7 7.55 5.01 0.60
N LYS A 8 6.24 4.79 0.70
CA LYS A 8 5.23 5.50 -0.09
C LYS A 8 4.16 5.96 0.88
N LYS A 9 3.66 7.15 0.65
CA LYS A 9 2.65 7.71 1.54
C LYS A 9 1.65 8.50 0.73
N VAL A 10 0.44 8.56 1.25
CA VAL A 10 -0.64 9.29 0.59
C VAL A 10 -1.59 9.85 1.65
N ASP A 11 -2.08 11.05 1.37
CA ASP A 11 -3.16 11.67 2.10
C ASP A 11 -4.44 11.40 1.30
N LEU A 12 -5.40 10.71 1.90
CA LEU A 12 -6.62 10.32 1.20
C LEU A 12 -7.61 11.47 1.22
N THR A 13 -7.53 12.31 0.18
CA THR A 13 -8.36 13.51 0.04
C THR A 13 -9.65 13.26 -0.72
N SER A 14 -9.88 12.03 -1.17
CA SER A 14 -11.10 11.65 -1.89
C SER A 14 -11.53 10.25 -1.47
N THR A 15 -12.70 9.84 -1.96
CA THR A 15 -13.22 8.49 -1.72
C THR A 15 -12.95 7.56 -2.91
N SER A 16 -12.17 8.00 -3.87
CA SER A 16 -11.78 7.19 -5.02
C SER A 16 -10.58 6.33 -4.71
N ALA A 17 -10.45 5.19 -5.40
CA ALA A 17 -9.25 4.36 -5.27
C ALA A 17 -8.02 5.16 -5.69
N THR A 18 -7.03 5.20 -4.80
CA THR A 18 -5.82 5.98 -5.00
C THR A 18 -4.63 5.03 -5.06
N THR A 19 -3.78 5.18 -6.07
CA THR A 19 -2.57 4.38 -6.19
C THR A 19 -1.59 4.79 -5.10
N LEU A 20 -1.22 3.85 -4.25
CA LEU A 20 -0.20 4.06 -3.23
C LEU A 20 1.18 3.63 -3.75
N TYR A 21 1.24 2.50 -4.44
CA TYR A 21 2.51 1.94 -4.87
C TYR A 21 2.33 1.11 -6.14
N THR A 22 3.20 1.34 -7.12
CA THR A 22 3.32 0.51 -8.31
C THR A 22 4.70 -0.12 -8.28
N VAL A 23 4.76 -1.45 -8.36
CA VAL A 23 6.05 -2.13 -8.32
C VAL A 23 6.80 -1.84 -9.63
N PRO A 24 8.03 -1.32 -9.53
CA PRO A 24 8.82 -1.01 -10.73
C PRO A 24 9.13 -2.25 -11.55
N SER A 25 9.52 -2.04 -12.81
CA SER A 25 9.93 -3.12 -13.68
C SER A 25 11.17 -3.82 -13.10
N ALA A 26 11.31 -5.12 -13.39
CA ALA A 26 12.41 -5.96 -12.93
C ALA A 26 12.60 -5.92 -11.40
N THR A 27 11.49 -5.78 -10.66
CA THR A 27 11.53 -5.63 -9.21
C THR A 27 10.52 -6.57 -8.57
N THR A 28 10.90 -7.16 -7.45
CA THR A 28 9.97 -7.82 -6.52
C THR A 28 9.92 -6.96 -5.27
N ALA A 29 8.73 -6.61 -4.82
CA ALA A 29 8.57 -5.78 -3.63
C ALA A 29 8.06 -6.63 -2.47
N ILE A 30 8.70 -6.48 -1.31
CA ILE A 30 8.23 -7.09 -0.07
C ILE A 30 7.69 -5.95 0.78
N ILE A 31 6.36 -5.90 0.91
CA ILE A 31 5.71 -4.88 1.71
C ILE A 31 5.83 -5.29 3.16
N LYS A 32 6.51 -4.47 3.96
CA LYS A 32 6.78 -4.77 5.35
C LYS A 32 5.76 -4.17 6.29
N SER A 33 5.14 -3.05 5.90
CA SER A 33 4.25 -2.32 6.77
C SER A 33 3.30 -1.48 5.93
N ILE A 34 2.03 -1.44 6.32
CA ILE A 34 1.06 -0.48 5.82
C ILE A 34 0.40 0.13 7.05
N LEU A 35 0.85 1.34 7.42
CA LEU A 35 0.30 2.07 8.55
C LEU A 35 -0.78 3.00 8.06
N VAL A 36 -1.93 2.95 8.71
CA VAL A 36 -3.06 3.83 8.41
C VAL A 36 -3.37 4.62 9.67
N SER A 37 -3.35 5.93 9.56
CA SER A 37 -3.68 6.80 10.69
C SER A 37 -4.89 7.65 10.37
N GLU A 38 -5.73 7.87 11.38
CA GLU A 38 -6.88 8.75 11.30
C GLU A 38 -6.59 9.96 12.20
N ASP A 39 -6.60 11.16 11.65
CA ASP A 39 -6.21 12.36 12.38
C ASP A 39 -7.28 13.44 12.42
N SER A 40 -8.50 13.14 11.99
CA SER A 40 -9.59 14.11 12.00
C SER A 40 -10.44 14.03 13.27
N GLY A 41 -10.23 13.02 14.09
CA GLY A 41 -11.06 12.77 15.26
C GLY A 41 -12.34 12.00 14.96
N ASN A 42 -12.47 11.44 13.76
CA ASN A 42 -13.64 10.67 13.34
C ASN A 42 -13.20 9.35 12.74
N ALA A 43 -13.75 8.25 13.24
CA ALA A 43 -13.42 6.92 12.72
C ALA A 43 -13.76 6.80 11.23
N ASP A 44 -13.00 5.97 10.51
CA ASP A 44 -13.24 5.70 9.11
C ASP A 44 -12.87 4.26 8.80
N THR A 45 -13.03 3.85 7.55
CA THR A 45 -12.60 2.52 7.09
C THR A 45 -11.72 2.67 5.87
N ILE A 46 -10.83 1.69 5.70
CA ILE A 46 -9.94 1.64 4.54
C ILE A 46 -10.10 0.32 3.81
N THR A 47 -10.03 0.38 2.50
CA THR A 47 -9.97 -0.79 1.62
C THR A 47 -8.64 -0.77 0.89
N VAL A 48 -7.92 -1.88 0.90
CA VAL A 48 -6.64 -2.02 0.21
C VAL A 48 -6.78 -3.12 -0.83
N THR A 49 -6.41 -2.80 -2.07
CA THR A 49 -6.51 -3.75 -3.18
C THR A 49 -5.18 -3.86 -3.92
N ILE A 50 -4.98 -5.01 -4.55
CA ILE A 50 -3.87 -5.22 -5.49
C ILE A 50 -4.48 -5.44 -6.86
N THR A 51 -4.01 -4.69 -7.85
CA THR A 51 -4.38 -4.91 -9.25
C THR A 51 -3.20 -5.57 -9.93
N ASP A 52 -3.41 -6.74 -10.53
CA ASP A 52 -2.34 -7.45 -11.21
C ASP A 52 -2.19 -7.00 -12.67
N THR A 53 -1.26 -7.61 -13.39
CA THR A 53 -0.96 -7.22 -14.77
C THR A 53 -2.07 -7.60 -15.76
N SER A 54 -3.05 -8.37 -15.32
CA SER A 54 -4.25 -8.71 -16.12
C SER A 54 -5.44 -7.84 -15.75
N ASP A 55 -5.22 -6.77 -14.98
CA ASP A 55 -6.25 -5.86 -14.46
C ASP A 55 -7.24 -6.55 -13.50
N ALA A 56 -6.90 -7.72 -12.97
CA ALA A 56 -7.70 -8.35 -11.94
C ALA A 56 -7.44 -7.67 -10.60
N VAL A 57 -8.48 -7.41 -9.83
CA VAL A 57 -8.42 -6.70 -8.56
C VAL A 57 -8.66 -7.65 -7.41
N PHE A 58 -7.74 -7.68 -6.45
CA PHE A 58 -7.84 -8.52 -5.27
C PHE A 58 -7.91 -7.64 -4.03
N SER A 59 -8.98 -7.78 -3.24
CA SER A 59 -9.08 -7.05 -1.98
C SER A 59 -8.24 -7.74 -0.92
N VAL A 60 -7.28 -7.02 -0.37
CA VAL A 60 -6.44 -7.51 0.73
C VAL A 60 -7.09 -7.19 2.06
N PHE A 61 -7.58 -5.95 2.18
CA PHE A 61 -8.36 -5.51 3.33
C PHE A 61 -9.58 -4.78 2.80
N LYS A 62 -10.77 -5.19 3.22
CA LYS A 62 -12.01 -4.56 2.78
C LYS A 62 -12.69 -3.91 3.96
N THR A 63 -12.91 -2.60 3.87
CA THR A 63 -13.58 -1.80 4.91
C THR A 63 -13.03 -2.06 6.31
N LYS A 64 -11.69 -2.06 6.42
CA LYS A 64 -11.02 -2.24 7.69
C LYS A 64 -11.19 -0.99 8.55
N SER A 65 -11.70 -1.16 9.76
CA SER A 65 -11.98 -0.05 10.67
C SER A 65 -10.71 0.59 11.21
N ILE A 66 -10.68 1.92 11.17
CA ILE A 66 -9.61 2.72 11.76
C ILE A 66 -10.26 3.62 12.81
N SER A 67 -9.79 3.52 14.04
CA SER A 67 -10.35 4.29 15.17
C SER A 67 -10.01 5.77 15.05
N ALA A 68 -10.87 6.60 15.61
CA ALA A 68 -10.63 8.05 15.67
C ALA A 68 -9.28 8.33 16.36
N ASN A 69 -8.46 9.16 15.71
CA ASN A 69 -7.10 9.52 16.16
C ASN A 69 -6.20 8.30 16.38
N GLY A 70 -6.53 7.16 15.76
CA GLY A 70 -5.77 5.93 15.92
C GLY A 70 -4.87 5.65 14.73
N THR A 71 -3.87 4.82 14.96
CA THR A 71 -2.99 4.31 13.92
C THR A 71 -3.04 2.80 13.96
N THR A 72 -3.21 2.18 12.80
CA THR A 72 -3.31 0.72 12.69
C THR A 72 -2.27 0.21 11.70
N GLU A 73 -1.50 -0.80 12.13
CA GLU A 73 -0.68 -1.56 11.20
C GLU A 73 -1.56 -2.64 10.60
N LEU A 74 -1.75 -2.60 9.28
CA LEU A 74 -2.63 -3.56 8.61
C LEU A 74 -1.99 -4.93 8.46
N LEU A 75 -0.68 -5.00 8.25
CA LEU A 75 0.00 -6.25 7.94
C LEU A 75 0.38 -7.00 9.20
N THR A 76 0.10 -8.32 9.23
CA THR A 76 0.60 -9.23 10.26
C THR A 76 1.76 -10.07 9.74
N ALA A 77 2.00 -10.04 8.45
CA ALA A 77 3.08 -10.76 7.78
C ALA A 77 3.47 -9.99 6.53
N PRO A 78 4.68 -10.17 6.00
CA PRO A 78 5.07 -9.49 4.77
C PRO A 78 4.16 -9.87 3.60
N LEU A 79 3.92 -8.90 2.72
CA LEU A 79 3.09 -9.06 1.53
C LEU A 79 3.99 -8.86 0.31
N VAL A 80 4.11 -9.88 -0.53
CA VAL A 80 4.96 -9.82 -1.71
C VAL A 80 4.15 -9.37 -2.91
N LEU A 81 4.65 -8.35 -3.61
CA LEU A 81 4.09 -7.88 -4.86
C LEU A 81 5.10 -8.10 -5.97
N GLN A 82 4.60 -8.49 -7.13
CA GLN A 82 5.41 -8.73 -8.31
C GLN A 82 5.49 -7.49 -9.19
N GLU A 83 6.37 -7.54 -10.17
CA GLU A 83 6.58 -6.45 -11.13
C GLU A 83 5.26 -5.95 -11.71
N SER A 84 5.10 -4.65 -11.77
CA SER A 84 3.95 -3.94 -12.36
C SER A 84 2.63 -4.09 -11.60
N GLU A 85 2.60 -4.84 -10.51
CA GLU A 85 1.40 -4.88 -9.68
C GLU A 85 1.20 -3.55 -8.96
N VAL A 86 -0.05 -3.16 -8.75
CA VAL A 86 -0.41 -1.87 -8.19
C VAL A 86 -1.18 -2.07 -6.89
N LEU A 87 -0.72 -1.42 -5.83
CA LEU A 87 -1.43 -1.41 -4.56
C LEU A 87 -2.20 -0.09 -4.46
N LYS A 88 -3.52 -0.20 -4.29
CA LYS A 88 -4.41 0.94 -4.18
C LYS A 88 -5.10 0.96 -2.84
N VAL A 89 -5.43 2.15 -2.38
CA VAL A 89 -6.13 2.36 -1.11
C VAL A 89 -7.33 3.25 -1.34
N THR A 90 -8.41 2.99 -0.59
CA THR A 90 -9.66 3.73 -0.71
C THR A 90 -10.20 4.00 0.69
N ALA A 91 -10.46 5.27 1.00
CA ALA A 91 -11.10 5.67 2.24
C ALA A 91 -12.60 5.78 2.03
N ALA A 92 -13.39 5.47 3.06
CA ALA A 92 -14.85 5.66 3.00
C ALA A 92 -15.22 7.14 3.05
N THR A 93 -14.41 7.95 3.74
CA THR A 93 -14.65 9.39 3.85
C THR A 93 -13.36 10.15 3.52
N ALA A 94 -13.51 11.24 2.77
CA ALA A 94 -12.36 12.06 2.38
C ALA A 94 -11.75 12.80 3.58
N ASN A 95 -10.45 13.03 3.51
CA ASN A 95 -9.70 13.89 4.45
C ASN A 95 -9.61 13.36 5.88
N ARG A 96 -9.68 12.03 6.07
CA ARG A 96 -9.56 11.41 7.39
C ARG A 96 -8.32 10.54 7.55
N LEU A 97 -7.89 9.89 6.47
CA LEU A 97 -6.87 8.85 6.56
C LEU A 97 -5.57 9.25 5.86
N HIS A 98 -4.47 8.92 6.51
CA HIS A 98 -3.13 8.96 5.93
C HIS A 98 -2.56 7.55 5.90
N VAL A 99 -1.88 7.20 4.83
CA VAL A 99 -1.32 5.84 4.66
C VAL A 99 0.17 5.95 4.41
N VAL A 100 0.95 5.17 5.15
CA VAL A 100 2.39 5.06 4.96
C VAL A 100 2.74 3.59 4.74
N LEU A 101 3.35 3.30 3.62
CA LEU A 101 3.79 1.96 3.25
C LEU A 101 5.32 1.91 3.31
N SER A 102 5.83 0.84 3.90
CA SER A 102 7.28 0.57 3.91
C SER A 102 7.52 -0.75 3.18
N ALA A 103 8.47 -0.76 2.27
CA ALA A 103 8.75 -1.91 1.44
C ALA A 103 10.24 -2.09 1.21
N LEU A 104 10.63 -3.33 0.94
CA LEU A 104 11.94 -3.67 0.44
C LEU A 104 11.79 -4.02 -1.04
N GLU A 105 12.48 -3.28 -1.90
CA GLU A 105 12.53 -3.60 -3.32
C GLU A 105 13.79 -4.41 -3.59
N SER A 106 13.58 -5.59 -4.19
CA SER A 106 14.67 -6.47 -4.57
C SER A 106 14.72 -6.55 -6.08
N LYS A 107 15.87 -6.19 -6.63
CA LYS A 107 16.09 -6.21 -8.09
C LYS A 107 17.10 -7.30 -8.43
N PRO A 108 16.92 -7.98 -9.57
CA PRO A 108 17.89 -8.98 -9.98
C PRO A 108 19.26 -8.36 -10.12
N ARG A 109 20.27 -9.17 -9.90
CA ARG A 109 21.64 -8.73 -10.13
C ARG A 109 21.81 -8.45 -11.61
N GLU A 110 22.29 -7.25 -11.92
CA GLU A 110 22.61 -6.89 -13.29
C GLU A 110 23.85 -7.66 -13.73
N VAL A 111 23.73 -8.40 -14.80
CA VAL A 111 24.84 -9.14 -15.36
C VAL A 111 25.41 -8.30 -16.50
N THR A 112 26.60 -7.76 -16.27
CA THR A 112 27.36 -7.09 -17.31
C THR A 112 28.36 -8.07 -17.90
N THR A 113 28.30 -8.25 -19.17
CA THR A 113 29.26 -9.09 -19.88
C THR A 113 30.22 -8.24 -20.65
#